data_f3256084256664a7e44c7a8d1dd0723b
#
_entry.id   f3256084256664a7e44c7a8d1dd0723b
#
_cell.length_a   1.000
_cell.length_b   1.000
_cell.length_c   1.000
_cell.angle_alpha   90.00
_cell.angle_beta   90.00
_cell.angle_gamma   90.00
#
_symmetry.space_group_name_H-M   'P 1'
#
loop_
_entity.id
_entity.type
_entity.pdbx_description
1 polymer ?
#
loop_
_entity_poly.entity_id
_entity_poly.type
_entity_poly.pdbx_seq_one_letter_code
_entity_poly.pdbx_strand_id
1 'polypeptide(L)'
;MSVYQKLLQIRNEKGAGFFVLLDPDKMDVPEIVKLAKKAERGGADGLLVGSSFLLSSRFDEAVKEIKANVSVPVVIFPGNANQVSRHADAILFLSLLSGRNPHFLVGEQVKAAPMIKEFGLEPIPTGYLLIESGAPTSVQFMSQTQPIPKDKPDIAKAHALAAEYLGMKFVFLEAGSGAENPVPDNIIRETSDLISIPIIVGGGIRSPEIAYNKVKNGASFVVIGNAFEEDDSIMQEFAEAIHVNKNVFPSPIEGGDKKR
;
A
#
# COMPACT_ATOMS: atom_id res chain seq x y z
N MET A 1 14.34 15.39 4.52
CA MET A 1 14.06 13.95 4.75
C MET A 1 13.11 13.50 3.66
N SER A 2 13.39 12.39 2.97
CA SER A 2 12.50 11.85 1.94
C SER A 2 11.20 11.29 2.53
N VAL A 3 10.17 11.13 1.69
CA VAL A 3 8.89 10.50 2.14
C VAL A 3 9.13 9.08 2.62
N TYR A 4 9.93 8.30 1.88
CA TYR A 4 10.31 6.94 2.28
C TYR A 4 10.95 6.91 3.67
N GLN A 5 11.91 7.80 3.94
CA GLN A 5 12.54 7.88 5.27
C GLN A 5 11.55 8.26 6.38
N LYS A 6 10.62 9.20 6.10
CA LYS A 6 9.56 9.57 7.01
C LYS A 6 8.65 8.38 7.34
N LEU A 7 8.29 7.58 6.34
CA LEU A 7 7.49 6.38 6.54
C LEU A 7 8.22 5.33 7.40
N LEU A 8 9.52 5.11 7.15
CA LEU A 8 10.31 4.21 7.99
C LEU A 8 10.41 4.69 9.45
N GLN A 9 10.52 6.00 9.65
CA GLN A 9 10.50 6.58 11.00
C GLN A 9 9.18 6.30 11.70
N ILE A 10 8.04 6.54 11.03
CA ILE A 10 6.69 6.24 11.55
C ILE A 10 6.59 4.77 11.98
N ARG A 11 6.97 3.84 11.09
CA ARG A 11 7.01 2.41 11.41
C ARG A 11 7.87 2.14 12.65
N ASN A 12 9.02 2.80 12.75
CA ASN A 12 9.93 2.60 13.85
C ASN A 12 9.39 3.14 15.19
N GLU A 13 8.66 4.23 15.17
CA GLU A 13 8.09 4.88 16.36
C GLU A 13 6.79 4.22 16.81
N LYS A 14 5.93 3.85 15.85
CA LYS A 14 4.56 3.37 16.13
C LYS A 14 4.39 1.84 16.02
N GLY A 15 5.43 1.11 15.55
CA GLY A 15 5.38 -0.33 15.30
C GLY A 15 4.93 -0.67 13.88
N ALA A 16 3.86 -0.06 13.40
CA ALA A 16 3.40 -0.09 12.02
C ALA A 16 2.78 1.25 11.62
N GLY A 17 2.65 1.50 10.32
CA GLY A 17 2.01 2.71 9.80
C GLY A 17 0.62 2.42 9.22
N PHE A 18 -0.24 3.42 9.31
CA PHE A 18 -1.62 3.41 8.85
C PHE A 18 -1.80 4.29 7.61
N PHE A 19 -2.18 3.68 6.49
CA PHE A 19 -2.54 4.39 5.27
C PHE A 19 -4.05 4.34 5.00
N VAL A 20 -4.61 5.46 4.60
CA VAL A 20 -5.97 5.52 4.04
C VAL A 20 -5.89 5.68 2.53
N LEU A 21 -6.56 4.79 1.79
CA LEU A 21 -6.68 4.87 0.34
C LEU A 21 -7.90 5.69 -0.04
N LEU A 22 -7.68 6.70 -0.85
CA LEU A 22 -8.67 7.62 -1.39
C LEU A 22 -8.79 7.38 -2.91
N ASP A 23 -9.99 7.01 -3.37
CA ASP A 23 -10.28 6.77 -4.79
C ASP A 23 -11.02 7.96 -5.40
N PRO A 24 -10.38 8.75 -6.30
CA PRO A 24 -10.99 9.93 -6.91
C PRO A 24 -12.15 9.64 -7.87
N ASP A 25 -12.38 8.38 -8.24
CA ASP A 25 -13.53 7.99 -9.06
C ASP A 25 -14.82 7.79 -8.24
N LYS A 26 -14.68 7.56 -6.94
CA LYS A 26 -15.81 7.24 -6.07
C LYS A 26 -16.45 8.45 -5.38
N MET A 27 -15.74 9.58 -5.36
CA MET A 27 -16.15 10.79 -4.64
C MET A 27 -15.85 12.03 -5.47
N ASP A 28 -16.60 13.11 -5.23
CA ASP A 28 -16.22 14.41 -5.76
C ASP A 28 -15.05 15.04 -4.96
N VAL A 29 -14.45 16.12 -5.49
CA VAL A 29 -13.27 16.73 -4.87
C VAL A 29 -13.55 17.26 -3.45
N PRO A 30 -14.67 17.95 -3.15
CA PRO A 30 -15.01 18.35 -1.78
C PRO A 30 -15.15 17.17 -0.81
N GLU A 31 -15.78 16.07 -1.24
CA GLU A 31 -16.00 14.88 -0.42
C GLU A 31 -14.68 14.17 -0.10
N ILE A 32 -13.82 13.96 -1.11
CA ILE A 32 -12.53 13.29 -0.91
C ILE A 32 -11.60 14.13 0.00
N VAL A 33 -11.63 15.47 -0.09
CA VAL A 33 -10.88 16.34 0.82
C VAL A 33 -11.43 16.26 2.24
N LYS A 34 -12.74 16.19 2.42
CA LYS A 34 -13.35 15.99 3.74
C LYS A 34 -12.90 14.66 4.34
N LEU A 35 -12.91 13.59 3.56
CA LEU A 35 -12.44 12.26 4.00
C LEU A 35 -10.95 12.28 4.33
N ALA A 36 -10.12 12.94 3.52
CA ALA A 36 -8.68 13.09 3.77
C ALA A 36 -8.39 13.77 5.12
N LYS A 37 -9.11 14.85 5.43
CA LYS A 37 -9.00 15.54 6.75
C LYS A 37 -9.45 14.66 7.91
N LYS A 38 -10.50 13.86 7.71
CA LYS A 38 -10.96 12.91 8.74
C LYS A 38 -9.93 11.81 8.95
N ALA A 39 -9.34 11.28 7.88
CA ALA A 39 -8.30 10.26 7.95
C ALA A 39 -7.08 10.76 8.75
N GLU A 40 -6.60 11.97 8.47
CA GLU A 40 -5.51 12.56 9.22
C GLU A 40 -5.85 12.73 10.71
N ARG A 41 -7.04 13.26 11.03
CA ARG A 41 -7.51 13.42 12.42
C ARG A 41 -7.71 12.07 13.12
N GLY A 42 -8.14 11.05 12.38
CA GLY A 42 -8.31 9.68 12.86
C GLY A 42 -7.00 8.91 13.02
N GLY A 43 -5.84 9.55 12.77
CA GLY A 43 -4.54 8.96 13.03
C GLY A 43 -3.85 8.31 11.84
N ALA A 44 -4.32 8.53 10.61
CA ALA A 44 -3.61 8.07 9.41
C ALA A 44 -2.23 8.72 9.31
N ASP A 45 -1.23 7.93 8.98
CA ASP A 45 0.17 8.34 8.84
C ASP A 45 0.51 8.83 7.43
N GLY A 46 -0.36 8.52 6.48
CA GLY A 46 -0.27 8.94 5.10
C GLY A 46 -1.52 8.60 4.33
N LEU A 47 -1.70 9.26 3.20
CA LEU A 47 -2.81 9.05 2.29
C LEU A 47 -2.28 8.45 0.99
N LEU A 48 -2.88 7.36 0.54
CA LEU A 48 -2.69 6.83 -0.80
C LEU A 48 -3.80 7.37 -1.69
N VAL A 49 -3.47 7.90 -2.86
CA VAL A 49 -4.45 8.42 -3.82
C VAL A 49 -4.32 7.69 -5.15
N GLY A 50 -5.37 7.04 -5.60
CA GLY A 50 -5.35 6.28 -6.85
C GLY A 50 -6.58 5.42 -7.06
N SER A 51 -6.71 4.90 -8.27
CA SER A 51 -7.78 4.00 -8.67
C SER A 51 -7.21 2.88 -9.56
N SER A 52 -7.75 1.67 -9.45
CA SER A 52 -7.37 0.56 -10.33
C SER A 52 -7.75 0.81 -11.79
N PHE A 53 -8.79 1.61 -12.03
CA PHE A 53 -9.26 2.00 -13.35
C PHE A 53 -9.83 3.42 -13.29
N LEU A 54 -8.98 4.39 -13.59
CA LEU A 54 -9.33 5.81 -13.51
C LEU A 54 -10.25 6.23 -14.67
N LEU A 55 -11.47 6.65 -14.34
CA LEU A 55 -12.47 7.20 -15.27
C LEU A 55 -12.54 8.73 -15.19
N SER A 56 -12.20 9.29 -14.03
CA SER A 56 -12.30 10.73 -13.77
C SER A 56 -11.14 11.49 -14.39
N SER A 57 -11.43 12.63 -15.03
CA SER A 57 -10.42 13.62 -15.46
C SER A 57 -9.92 14.51 -14.30
N ARG A 58 -10.47 14.36 -13.10
CA ARG A 58 -10.20 15.24 -11.92
C ARG A 58 -9.09 14.74 -11.02
N PHE A 59 -8.32 13.74 -11.44
CA PHE A 59 -7.26 13.14 -10.62
C PHE A 59 -6.26 14.17 -10.09
N ASP A 60 -5.69 15.00 -10.98
CA ASP A 60 -4.70 16.01 -10.61
C ASP A 60 -5.28 17.08 -9.66
N GLU A 61 -6.53 17.52 -9.91
CA GLU A 61 -7.27 18.43 -9.04
C GLU A 61 -7.50 17.82 -7.65
N ALA A 62 -7.94 16.57 -7.59
CA ALA A 62 -8.15 15.88 -6.32
C ALA A 62 -6.85 15.77 -5.50
N VAL A 63 -5.75 15.36 -6.11
CA VAL A 63 -4.43 15.30 -5.44
C VAL A 63 -4.02 16.67 -4.92
N LYS A 64 -4.16 17.72 -5.74
CA LYS A 64 -3.84 19.11 -5.37
C LYS A 64 -4.64 19.56 -4.15
N GLU A 65 -5.95 19.39 -4.19
CA GLU A 65 -6.84 19.83 -3.12
C GLU A 65 -6.65 19.00 -1.83
N ILE A 66 -6.43 17.69 -1.93
CA ILE A 66 -6.05 16.85 -0.77
C ILE A 66 -4.76 17.41 -0.16
N LYS A 67 -3.70 17.58 -0.96
CA LYS A 67 -2.39 18.04 -0.46
C LYS A 67 -2.45 19.43 0.19
N ALA A 68 -3.25 20.32 -0.33
CA ALA A 68 -3.44 21.65 0.26
C ALA A 68 -4.14 21.63 1.64
N ASN A 69 -4.78 20.54 2.02
CA ASN A 69 -5.64 20.45 3.17
C ASN A 69 -5.19 19.45 4.26
N VAL A 70 -4.05 18.74 4.05
CA VAL A 70 -3.49 17.78 5.01
C VAL A 70 -1.97 17.99 5.17
N SER A 71 -1.42 17.58 6.31
CA SER A 71 0.01 17.64 6.63
C SER A 71 0.73 16.30 6.49
N VAL A 72 -0.02 15.20 6.53
CA VAL A 72 0.53 13.85 6.30
C VAL A 72 0.97 13.67 4.85
N PRO A 73 1.90 12.76 4.56
CA PRO A 73 2.32 12.46 3.20
C PRO A 73 1.14 12.04 2.31
N VAL A 74 1.06 12.65 1.13
CA VAL A 74 0.15 12.26 0.05
C VAL A 74 0.95 11.50 -1.00
N VAL A 75 0.69 10.21 -1.14
CA VAL A 75 1.44 9.29 -2.00
C VAL A 75 0.52 8.74 -3.08
N ILE A 76 0.91 8.85 -4.33
CA ILE A 76 0.13 8.28 -5.43
C ILE A 76 0.26 6.75 -5.40
N PHE A 77 -0.88 6.06 -5.47
CA PHE A 77 -0.99 4.61 -5.66
C PHE A 77 -1.59 4.34 -7.05
N PRO A 78 -0.75 4.34 -8.11
CA PRO A 78 -1.23 4.43 -9.47
C PRO A 78 -1.73 3.08 -10.00
N GLY A 79 -2.86 3.10 -10.72
CA GLY A 79 -3.29 1.98 -11.55
C GLY A 79 -2.60 1.95 -12.91
N ASN A 80 -2.14 3.11 -13.42
CA ASN A 80 -1.42 3.24 -14.69
C ASN A 80 -0.65 4.58 -14.76
N ALA A 81 0.09 4.80 -15.87
CA ALA A 81 0.94 5.98 -16.09
C ALA A 81 0.19 7.33 -16.16
N ASN A 82 -1.14 7.34 -16.31
CA ASN A 82 -1.91 8.58 -16.33
C ASN A 82 -2.17 9.13 -14.90
N GLN A 83 -1.93 8.33 -13.88
CA GLN A 83 -2.08 8.73 -12.49
C GLN A 83 -0.75 9.27 -11.93
N VAL A 84 -0.30 10.39 -12.48
CA VAL A 84 0.87 11.13 -11.99
C VAL A 84 0.47 12.58 -11.78
N SER A 85 0.76 13.12 -10.59
CA SER A 85 0.47 14.52 -10.23
C SER A 85 1.68 15.16 -9.56
N ARG A 86 2.02 16.39 -9.97
CA ARG A 86 3.09 17.18 -9.34
C ARG A 86 2.78 17.65 -7.93
N HIS A 87 1.53 17.50 -7.50
CA HIS A 87 1.07 17.98 -6.21
C HIS A 87 1.23 16.96 -5.09
N ALA A 88 1.51 15.68 -5.40
CA ALA A 88 1.80 14.66 -4.40
C ALA A 88 3.24 14.77 -3.86
N ASP A 89 3.49 14.13 -2.72
CA ASP A 89 4.83 14.06 -2.13
C ASP A 89 5.67 12.92 -2.71
N ALA A 90 5.04 11.81 -3.06
CA ALA A 90 5.68 10.62 -3.61
C ALA A 90 4.71 9.80 -4.47
N ILE A 91 5.25 8.81 -5.15
CA ILE A 91 4.50 7.80 -5.89
C ILE A 91 5.03 6.39 -5.58
N LEU A 92 4.16 5.44 -5.31
CA LEU A 92 4.54 4.04 -5.31
C LEU A 92 4.86 3.64 -6.77
N PHE A 93 6.14 3.48 -7.06
CA PHE A 93 6.60 3.08 -8.39
C PHE A 93 6.45 1.57 -8.53
N LEU A 94 5.21 1.16 -8.83
CA LEU A 94 4.77 -0.22 -8.75
C LEU A 94 5.32 -1.07 -9.91
N SER A 95 5.71 -2.31 -9.61
CA SER A 95 5.86 -3.38 -10.58
C SER A 95 5.02 -4.57 -10.15
N LEU A 96 4.08 -5.01 -11.00
CA LEU A 96 3.15 -6.11 -10.71
C LEU A 96 3.88 -7.46 -10.87
N LEU A 97 4.73 -7.80 -9.90
CA LEU A 97 5.62 -8.95 -9.95
C LEU A 97 4.90 -10.30 -9.93
N SER A 98 3.70 -10.39 -9.36
CA SER A 98 2.87 -11.60 -9.43
C SER A 98 2.35 -11.88 -10.83
N GLY A 99 2.31 -10.85 -11.70
CA GLY A 99 1.88 -10.98 -13.10
C GLY A 99 2.99 -11.44 -14.04
N ARG A 100 2.59 -11.73 -15.29
CA ARG A 100 3.50 -12.00 -16.41
C ARG A 100 3.21 -11.10 -17.61
N ASN A 101 2.40 -10.05 -17.38
CA ASN A 101 2.11 -9.04 -18.38
C ASN A 101 3.19 -7.94 -18.32
N PRO A 102 4.06 -7.81 -19.35
CA PRO A 102 5.14 -6.84 -19.36
C PRO A 102 4.65 -5.39 -19.29
N HIS A 103 3.40 -5.13 -19.67
CA HIS A 103 2.80 -3.80 -19.57
C HIS A 103 2.78 -3.28 -18.13
N PHE A 104 2.43 -4.13 -17.16
CA PHE A 104 2.39 -3.77 -15.73
C PHE A 104 3.69 -4.12 -14.97
N LEU A 105 4.58 -4.89 -15.60
CA LEU A 105 5.90 -5.19 -15.02
C LEU A 105 6.87 -4.02 -15.22
N VAL A 106 6.88 -3.38 -16.39
CA VAL A 106 7.81 -2.31 -16.75
C VAL A 106 7.22 -1.27 -17.72
N GLY A 107 6.19 -1.60 -18.49
CA GLY A 107 5.66 -0.72 -19.54
C GLY A 107 5.08 0.59 -19.00
N GLU A 108 4.25 0.54 -17.98
CA GLU A 108 3.68 1.74 -17.35
C GLU A 108 4.76 2.57 -16.64
N GLN A 109 5.76 1.93 -16.04
CA GLN A 109 6.88 2.60 -15.39
C GLN A 109 7.74 3.40 -16.38
N VAL A 110 8.02 2.83 -17.56
CA VAL A 110 8.77 3.53 -18.62
C VAL A 110 8.02 4.76 -19.12
N LYS A 111 6.69 4.69 -19.25
CA LYS A 111 5.86 5.84 -19.66
C LYS A 111 5.82 6.95 -18.60
N ALA A 112 5.69 6.57 -17.32
CA ALA A 112 5.56 7.52 -16.21
C ALA A 112 6.89 8.17 -15.78
N ALA A 113 8.01 7.46 -15.89
CA ALA A 113 9.30 7.87 -15.35
C ALA A 113 9.77 9.27 -15.79
N PRO A 114 9.67 9.71 -17.07
CA PRO A 114 10.04 11.06 -17.48
C PRO A 114 9.23 12.14 -16.76
N MET A 115 7.92 11.95 -16.62
CA MET A 115 7.02 12.90 -15.96
C MET A 115 7.27 12.95 -14.45
N ILE A 116 7.50 11.80 -13.80
CA ILE A 116 7.87 11.72 -12.39
C ILE A 116 9.15 12.54 -12.14
N LYS A 117 10.13 12.40 -13.02
CA LYS A 117 11.41 13.16 -12.95
C LYS A 117 11.18 14.66 -13.13
N GLU A 118 10.38 15.06 -14.12
CA GLU A 118 10.08 16.48 -14.41
C GLU A 118 9.34 17.13 -13.23
N PHE A 119 8.41 16.43 -12.61
CA PHE A 119 7.64 16.92 -11.47
C PHE A 119 8.43 16.94 -10.14
N GLY A 120 9.59 16.32 -10.10
CA GLY A 120 10.39 16.18 -8.87
C GLY A 120 9.73 15.29 -7.82
N LEU A 121 8.82 14.40 -8.25
CA LEU A 121 8.09 13.48 -7.38
C LEU A 121 9.03 12.37 -6.90
N GLU A 122 8.97 12.01 -5.62
CA GLU A 122 9.77 10.91 -5.08
C GLU A 122 9.22 9.53 -5.53
N PRO A 123 9.93 8.77 -6.40
CA PRO A 123 9.51 7.40 -6.71
C PRO A 123 9.93 6.46 -5.59
N ILE A 124 8.99 5.65 -5.10
CA ILE A 124 9.26 4.59 -4.12
C ILE A 124 9.08 3.24 -4.82
N PRO A 125 10.16 2.58 -5.27
CA PRO A 125 10.10 1.29 -5.96
C PRO A 125 9.39 0.25 -5.10
N THR A 126 8.31 -0.36 -5.63
CA THR A 126 7.44 -1.25 -4.87
C THR A 126 7.07 -2.48 -5.68
N GLY A 127 7.39 -3.66 -5.15
CA GLY A 127 6.96 -4.94 -5.70
C GLY A 127 5.50 -5.23 -5.32
N TYR A 128 4.60 -5.19 -6.29
CA TYR A 128 3.18 -5.43 -6.06
C TYR A 128 2.84 -6.90 -6.32
N LEU A 129 2.31 -7.57 -5.31
CA LEU A 129 1.95 -8.98 -5.35
C LEU A 129 0.45 -9.11 -5.11
N LEU A 130 -0.30 -9.49 -6.15
CA LEU A 130 -1.72 -9.77 -6.04
C LEU A 130 -1.92 -11.18 -5.47
N ILE A 131 -2.65 -11.27 -4.37
CA ILE A 131 -2.97 -12.51 -3.65
C ILE A 131 -4.45 -12.85 -3.89
N GLU A 132 -4.76 -14.13 -4.08
CA GLU A 132 -6.13 -14.60 -4.25
C GLU A 132 -7.00 -14.27 -3.04
N SER A 133 -8.17 -13.66 -3.31
CA SER A 133 -9.07 -13.14 -2.27
C SER A 133 -10.52 -13.64 -2.37
N GLY A 134 -10.82 -14.57 -3.26
CA GLY A 134 -12.15 -15.07 -3.57
C GLY A 134 -12.62 -14.60 -4.94
N ALA A 135 -13.52 -13.62 -5.02
CA ALA A 135 -14.01 -13.11 -6.31
C ALA A 135 -12.95 -12.34 -7.09
N PRO A 136 -13.00 -12.32 -8.44
CA PRO A 136 -12.12 -11.52 -9.27
C PRO A 136 -12.21 -10.03 -8.93
N THR A 137 -11.06 -9.37 -8.82
CA THR A 137 -10.95 -7.94 -8.52
C THR A 137 -10.67 -7.11 -9.79
N SER A 138 -10.89 -5.78 -9.73
CA SER A 138 -10.61 -4.89 -10.85
C SER A 138 -9.16 -4.96 -11.31
N VAL A 139 -8.20 -5.01 -10.38
CA VAL A 139 -6.77 -5.12 -10.71
C VAL A 139 -6.48 -6.44 -11.42
N GLN A 140 -7.08 -7.55 -11.01
CA GLN A 140 -6.93 -8.86 -11.67
C GLN A 140 -7.42 -8.80 -13.11
N PHE A 141 -8.62 -8.27 -13.32
CA PHE A 141 -9.22 -8.19 -14.65
C PHE A 141 -8.44 -7.27 -15.58
N MET A 142 -8.14 -6.04 -15.12
CA MET A 142 -7.46 -5.03 -15.93
C MET A 142 -6.02 -5.40 -16.28
N SER A 143 -5.30 -6.03 -15.35
CA SER A 143 -3.92 -6.45 -15.57
C SER A 143 -3.77 -7.80 -16.26
N GLN A 144 -4.85 -8.57 -16.36
CA GLN A 144 -4.83 -9.97 -16.81
C GLN A 144 -3.84 -10.82 -16.00
N THR A 145 -3.72 -10.50 -14.70
CA THR A 145 -2.81 -11.18 -13.78
C THR A 145 -3.57 -12.23 -13.01
N GLN A 146 -3.09 -13.47 -13.07
CA GLN A 146 -3.55 -14.50 -12.15
C GLN A 146 -2.98 -14.23 -10.76
N PRO A 147 -3.80 -14.09 -9.71
CA PRO A 147 -3.31 -13.88 -8.35
C PRO A 147 -2.50 -15.08 -7.86
N ILE A 148 -1.58 -14.85 -6.94
CA ILE A 148 -0.90 -15.91 -6.21
C ILE A 148 -1.94 -16.64 -5.35
N PRO A 149 -2.04 -17.98 -5.43
CA PRO A 149 -3.01 -18.73 -4.64
C PRO A 149 -2.82 -18.51 -3.14
N LYS A 150 -3.91 -18.34 -2.42
CA LYS A 150 -3.93 -18.02 -0.98
C LYS A 150 -3.33 -19.12 -0.08
N ASP A 151 -3.22 -20.33 -0.60
CA ASP A 151 -2.64 -21.50 0.06
C ASP A 151 -1.20 -21.79 -0.34
N LYS A 152 -0.55 -20.87 -1.07
CA LYS A 152 0.83 -21.02 -1.58
C LYS A 152 1.75 -19.91 -1.06
N PRO A 153 2.05 -19.88 0.25
CA PRO A 153 2.94 -18.87 0.83
C PRO A 153 4.38 -18.94 0.26
N ASP A 154 4.83 -20.12 -0.15
CA ASP A 154 6.13 -20.32 -0.79
C ASP A 154 6.26 -19.54 -2.10
N ILE A 155 5.21 -19.45 -2.90
CA ILE A 155 5.19 -18.64 -4.13
C ILE A 155 5.24 -17.14 -3.79
N ALA A 156 4.46 -16.69 -2.81
CA ALA A 156 4.46 -15.28 -2.37
C ALA A 156 5.85 -14.87 -1.84
N LYS A 157 6.47 -15.71 -1.00
CA LYS A 157 7.84 -15.50 -0.48
C LYS A 157 8.88 -15.36 -1.60
N ALA A 158 8.82 -16.25 -2.60
CA ALA A 158 9.77 -16.21 -3.72
C ALA A 158 9.65 -14.90 -4.51
N HIS A 159 8.43 -14.41 -4.75
CA HIS A 159 8.21 -13.12 -5.41
C HIS A 159 8.66 -11.94 -4.55
N ALA A 160 8.42 -11.97 -3.24
CA ALA A 160 8.85 -10.93 -2.32
C ALA A 160 10.40 -10.85 -2.22
N LEU A 161 11.08 -12.01 -2.18
CA LEU A 161 12.53 -12.05 -2.20
C LEU A 161 13.10 -11.54 -3.54
N ALA A 162 12.44 -11.85 -4.65
CA ALA A 162 12.81 -11.29 -5.95
C ALA A 162 12.67 -9.75 -5.97
N ALA A 163 11.60 -9.19 -5.36
CA ALA A 163 11.44 -7.75 -5.21
C ALA A 163 12.62 -7.13 -4.43
N GLU A 164 13.02 -7.74 -3.32
CA GLU A 164 14.16 -7.29 -2.52
C GLU A 164 15.47 -7.34 -3.33
N TYR A 165 15.74 -8.43 -4.06
CA TYR A 165 16.95 -8.56 -4.89
C TYR A 165 16.97 -7.59 -6.08
N LEU A 166 15.80 -7.17 -6.58
CA LEU A 166 15.66 -6.11 -7.57
C LEU A 166 15.86 -4.69 -6.98
N GLY A 167 16.13 -4.57 -5.67
CA GLY A 167 16.37 -3.29 -4.99
C GLY A 167 15.12 -2.48 -4.69
N MET A 168 13.95 -3.13 -4.69
CA MET A 168 12.70 -2.45 -4.31
C MET A 168 12.71 -2.05 -2.85
N LYS A 169 11.93 -1.02 -2.50
CA LYS A 169 11.86 -0.44 -1.16
C LYS A 169 10.72 -1.01 -0.34
N PHE A 170 9.65 -1.45 -1.00
CA PHE A 170 8.50 -2.11 -0.40
C PHE A 170 8.11 -3.36 -1.17
N VAL A 171 7.49 -4.29 -0.46
CA VAL A 171 6.62 -5.31 -1.03
C VAL A 171 5.18 -4.95 -0.63
N PHE A 172 4.27 -4.90 -1.59
CA PHE A 172 2.85 -4.69 -1.35
C PHE A 172 2.11 -6.01 -1.59
N LEU A 173 1.61 -6.63 -0.51
CA LEU A 173 0.72 -7.79 -0.58
C LEU A 173 -0.72 -7.28 -0.65
N GLU A 174 -1.37 -7.49 -1.78
CA GLU A 174 -2.68 -6.91 -2.08
C GLU A 174 -3.72 -8.00 -2.36
N ALA A 175 -4.86 -7.91 -1.67
CA ALA A 175 -6.01 -8.77 -1.95
C ALA A 175 -6.93 -8.20 -3.06
N GLY A 176 -6.81 -6.90 -3.36
CA GLY A 176 -7.63 -6.17 -4.33
C GLY A 176 -8.70 -5.29 -3.70
N SER A 177 -9.04 -4.20 -4.40
CA SER A 177 -10.13 -3.30 -3.97
C SER A 177 -11.46 -4.06 -3.95
N GLY A 178 -12.19 -3.97 -2.85
CA GLY A 178 -13.45 -4.69 -2.65
C GLY A 178 -13.29 -6.20 -2.41
N ALA A 179 -12.06 -6.67 -2.17
CA ALA A 179 -11.78 -8.07 -1.93
C ALA A 179 -12.69 -8.70 -0.85
N GLU A 180 -13.14 -9.91 -1.11
CA GLU A 180 -13.98 -10.65 -0.18
C GLU A 180 -13.21 -11.05 1.09
N ASN A 181 -11.97 -11.50 0.90
CA ASN A 181 -11.08 -11.90 1.98
C ASN A 181 -9.79 -11.09 1.95
N PRO A 182 -9.22 -10.72 3.11
CA PRO A 182 -7.91 -10.07 3.19
C PRO A 182 -6.78 -11.06 2.88
N VAL A 183 -5.57 -10.54 2.65
CA VAL A 183 -4.36 -11.36 2.51
C VAL A 183 -4.23 -12.31 3.72
N PRO A 184 -4.01 -13.62 3.52
CA PRO A 184 -3.84 -14.59 4.62
C PRO A 184 -2.67 -14.26 5.55
N ASP A 185 -2.88 -14.41 6.86
CA ASP A 185 -1.89 -14.06 7.89
C ASP A 185 -0.60 -14.89 7.78
N ASN A 186 -0.70 -16.16 7.37
CA ASN A 186 0.48 -17.00 7.14
C ASN A 186 1.34 -16.50 5.96
N ILE A 187 0.75 -15.97 4.89
CA ILE A 187 1.51 -15.37 3.78
C ILE A 187 2.28 -14.15 4.29
N ILE A 188 1.66 -13.28 5.08
CA ILE A 188 2.32 -12.09 5.63
C ILE A 188 3.48 -12.51 6.52
N ARG A 189 3.24 -13.40 7.49
CA ARG A 189 4.25 -13.86 8.44
C ARG A 189 5.44 -14.51 7.74
N GLU A 190 5.18 -15.51 6.89
CA GLU A 190 6.26 -16.23 6.21
C GLU A 190 7.05 -15.34 5.23
N THR A 191 6.40 -14.32 4.65
CA THR A 191 7.09 -13.33 3.83
C THR A 191 7.94 -12.42 4.71
N SER A 192 7.40 -11.91 5.82
CA SER A 192 8.11 -11.05 6.77
C SER A 192 9.32 -11.73 7.41
N ASP A 193 9.24 -13.03 7.65
CA ASP A 193 10.36 -13.82 8.19
C ASP A 193 11.52 -14.00 7.18
N LEU A 194 11.24 -13.81 5.89
CA LEU A 194 12.23 -14.05 4.82
C LEU A 194 12.91 -12.79 4.30
N ILE A 195 12.18 -11.68 4.15
CA ILE A 195 12.70 -10.43 3.55
C ILE A 195 13.00 -9.37 4.60
N SER A 196 13.91 -8.45 4.29
CA SER A 196 14.30 -7.34 5.17
C SER A 196 13.56 -6.03 4.85
N ILE A 197 13.01 -5.89 3.63
CA ILE A 197 12.28 -4.69 3.22
C ILE A 197 10.85 -4.68 3.78
N PRO A 198 10.29 -3.49 4.12
CA PRO A 198 8.96 -3.39 4.71
C PRO A 198 7.84 -3.92 3.81
N ILE A 199 6.82 -4.50 4.45
CA ILE A 199 5.63 -5.04 3.80
C ILE A 199 4.45 -4.09 4.00
N ILE A 200 3.79 -3.71 2.90
CA ILE A 200 2.49 -3.05 2.90
C ILE A 200 1.43 -4.13 2.66
N VAL A 201 0.32 -4.07 3.39
CA VAL A 201 -0.80 -5.02 3.23
C VAL A 201 -2.09 -4.24 3.00
N GLY A 202 -2.82 -4.60 1.94
CA GLY A 202 -4.10 -3.96 1.58
C GLY A 202 -5.14 -4.94 1.04
N GLY A 203 -6.36 -4.45 0.93
CA GLY A 203 -7.51 -5.18 0.41
C GLY A 203 -8.23 -6.06 1.44
N GLY A 204 -9.56 -5.98 1.49
CA GLY A 204 -10.42 -6.83 2.31
C GLY A 204 -10.35 -6.61 3.84
N ILE A 205 -9.67 -5.60 4.33
CA ILE A 205 -9.52 -5.30 5.75
C ILE A 205 -10.70 -4.42 6.19
N ARG A 206 -11.64 -4.99 6.96
CA ARG A 206 -12.92 -4.34 7.31
C ARG A 206 -13.11 -4.07 8.80
N SER A 207 -12.19 -4.50 9.65
CA SER A 207 -12.28 -4.24 11.09
C SER A 207 -10.91 -3.97 11.69
N PRO A 208 -10.85 -3.20 12.81
CA PRO A 208 -9.63 -2.97 13.57
C PRO A 208 -8.91 -4.26 14.00
N GLU A 209 -9.68 -5.31 14.36
CA GLU A 209 -9.14 -6.61 14.74
C GLU A 209 -8.38 -7.27 13.57
N ILE A 210 -8.95 -7.24 12.35
CA ILE A 210 -8.27 -7.75 11.16
C ILE A 210 -6.98 -6.95 10.92
N ALA A 211 -7.01 -5.62 11.01
CA ALA A 211 -5.84 -4.76 10.83
C ALA A 211 -4.74 -5.09 11.85
N TYR A 212 -5.09 -5.24 13.13
CA TYR A 212 -4.19 -5.68 14.19
C TYR A 212 -3.51 -7.03 13.86
N ASN A 213 -4.29 -8.01 13.37
CA ASN A 213 -3.75 -9.32 13.01
C ASN A 213 -2.74 -9.21 11.84
N LYS A 214 -2.94 -8.30 10.88
CA LYS A 214 -1.96 -8.06 9.80
C LYS A 214 -0.63 -7.53 10.36
N VAL A 215 -0.70 -6.55 11.27
CA VAL A 215 0.50 -6.01 11.96
C VAL A 215 1.19 -7.09 12.79
N LYS A 216 0.44 -7.85 13.57
CA LYS A 216 0.97 -8.96 14.38
C LYS A 216 1.71 -10.01 13.55
N ASN A 217 1.31 -10.21 12.30
CA ASN A 217 1.95 -11.14 11.38
C ASN A 217 3.05 -10.50 10.50
N GLY A 218 3.46 -9.25 10.76
CA GLY A 218 4.64 -8.64 10.16
C GLY A 218 4.35 -7.56 9.11
N ALA A 219 3.09 -7.13 8.94
CA ALA A 219 2.80 -5.96 8.11
C ALA A 219 3.47 -4.71 8.71
N SER A 220 4.27 -4.02 7.92
CA SER A 220 4.90 -2.75 8.30
C SER A 220 3.96 -1.56 8.09
N PHE A 221 3.04 -1.69 7.14
CA PHE A 221 1.99 -0.72 6.84
C PHE A 221 0.71 -1.44 6.48
N VAL A 222 -0.42 -0.88 6.92
CA VAL A 222 -1.76 -1.40 6.58
C VAL A 222 -2.52 -0.32 5.81
N VAL A 223 -3.14 -0.73 4.69
CA VAL A 223 -3.93 0.15 3.83
C VAL A 223 -5.41 -0.18 3.98
N ILE A 224 -6.20 0.83 4.34
CA ILE A 224 -7.66 0.74 4.44
C ILE A 224 -8.27 1.74 3.45
N GLY A 225 -9.25 1.29 2.68
CA GLY A 225 -9.98 2.13 1.72
C GLY A 225 -11.49 2.02 1.94
N ASN A 226 -12.10 1.00 1.37
CA ASN A 226 -13.56 0.84 1.30
C ASN A 226 -14.28 0.89 2.64
N ALA A 227 -13.65 0.46 3.75
CA ALA A 227 -14.27 0.50 5.07
C ALA A 227 -14.67 1.93 5.49
N PHE A 228 -13.91 2.95 5.06
CA PHE A 228 -14.17 4.35 5.39
C PHE A 228 -15.09 5.06 4.41
N GLU A 229 -15.35 4.47 3.25
CA GLU A 229 -16.38 4.92 2.32
C GLU A 229 -17.77 4.65 2.90
N GLU A 230 -17.89 3.58 3.71
CA GLU A 230 -19.15 3.16 4.36
C GLU A 230 -19.31 3.83 5.74
N ASP A 231 -18.27 3.84 6.58
CA ASP A 231 -18.28 4.45 7.92
C ASP A 231 -16.89 5.00 8.28
N ASP A 232 -16.79 6.31 8.37
CA ASP A 232 -15.55 7.00 8.72
C ASP A 232 -15.36 7.22 10.24
N SER A 233 -16.32 6.83 11.08
CA SER A 233 -16.25 7.00 12.53
C SER A 233 -15.24 6.05 13.20
N ILE A 234 -14.94 4.91 12.55
CA ILE A 234 -14.06 3.86 13.08
C ILE A 234 -12.55 4.07 12.77
N MET A 235 -12.19 5.20 12.12
CA MET A 235 -10.79 5.46 11.73
C MET A 235 -9.82 5.46 12.91
N GLN A 236 -10.23 6.04 14.05
CA GLN A 236 -9.40 6.07 15.25
C GLN A 236 -9.17 4.67 15.82
N GLU A 237 -10.18 3.80 15.80
CA GLU A 237 -10.05 2.42 16.25
C GLU A 237 -9.07 1.63 15.38
N PHE A 238 -9.04 1.89 14.05
CA PHE A 238 -8.04 1.33 13.16
C PHE A 238 -6.63 1.83 13.49
N ALA A 239 -6.48 3.14 13.73
CA ALA A 239 -5.19 3.70 14.10
C ALA A 239 -4.65 3.08 15.41
N GLU A 240 -5.50 2.94 16.43
CA GLU A 240 -5.15 2.30 17.70
C GLU A 240 -4.77 0.81 17.51
N ALA A 241 -5.48 0.09 16.63
CA ALA A 241 -5.20 -1.30 16.33
C ALA A 241 -3.90 -1.52 15.52
N ILE A 242 -3.52 -0.54 14.67
CA ILE A 242 -2.33 -0.62 13.82
C ILE A 242 -1.09 -0.12 14.57
N HIS A 243 -1.21 0.96 15.36
CA HIS A 243 -0.10 1.55 16.12
C HIS A 243 0.22 0.71 17.38
N VAL A 244 0.80 -0.46 17.18
CA VAL A 244 1.18 -1.35 18.28
C VAL A 244 2.55 -0.94 18.78
N ASN A 245 2.63 -0.41 20.01
CA ASN A 245 3.90 -0.08 20.63
C ASN A 245 4.88 -1.27 20.61
N LYS A 246 6.12 -1.04 20.19
CA LYS A 246 7.20 -2.05 20.07
C LYS A 246 7.46 -2.89 21.33
N ASN A 247 6.97 -2.48 22.50
CA ASN A 247 7.15 -3.21 23.75
C ASN A 247 6.35 -4.52 23.82
N VAL A 248 5.51 -4.82 22.80
CA VAL A 248 4.66 -6.04 22.75
C VAL A 248 5.24 -7.10 21.83
N PHE A 249 6.13 -6.74 20.89
CA PHE A 249 6.74 -7.69 19.97
C PHE A 249 8.27 -7.68 20.11
N PRO A 250 8.91 -8.83 20.39
CA PRO A 250 10.36 -8.92 20.30
C PRO A 250 10.80 -8.66 18.86
N SER A 251 11.84 -7.82 18.70
CA SER A 251 12.52 -7.63 17.42
C SER A 251 12.85 -8.99 16.80
N PRO A 252 12.76 -9.16 15.48
CA PRO A 252 13.39 -10.30 14.82
C PRO A 252 14.86 -10.32 15.27
N ILE A 253 15.32 -11.47 15.71
CA ILE A 253 16.60 -11.74 16.31
C ILE A 253 17.71 -11.05 15.50
N GLU A 254 18.39 -10.06 16.10
CA GLU A 254 19.67 -9.60 15.60
C GLU A 254 20.63 -10.81 15.55
N GLY A 255 21.05 -11.14 14.32
CA GLY A 255 22.23 -11.90 14.02
C GLY A 255 22.53 -13.13 14.90
N GLY A 256 21.85 -14.20 14.67
CA GLY A 256 22.42 -15.50 14.94
C GLY A 256 23.49 -15.83 13.89
N ASP A 257 24.77 -15.75 14.28
CA ASP A 257 25.91 -16.27 13.55
C ASP A 257 25.58 -17.64 12.95
N LYS A 258 25.20 -17.70 11.68
CA LYS A 258 25.17 -18.97 10.97
C LYS A 258 26.57 -19.24 10.43
N LYS A 259 27.39 -19.90 11.26
CA LYS A 259 28.49 -20.70 10.75
C LYS A 259 27.95 -21.78 9.84
N ARG A 260 28.43 -21.73 8.60
CA ARG A 260 28.47 -22.77 7.55
C ARG A 260 27.13 -23.28 7.00
#